data_1295859f0eb23c01c6d453698e52d103
#
_entry.id   1295859f0eb23c01c6d453698e52d103
#
_cell.length_a   1.000
_cell.length_b   1.000
_cell.length_c   1.000
_cell.angle_alpha   90.00
_cell.angle_beta   90.00
_cell.angle_gamma   90.00
#
_symmetry.space_group_name_H-M   'P 1'
#
loop_
_entity.id
_entity.type
_entity.pdbx_description
1 polymer ?
#
loop_
_entity_poly.entity_id
_entity_poly.type
_entity_poly.pdbx_seq_one_letter_code
_entity_poly.pdbx_strand_id
1 'polypeptide(L)'
;MTKPCCIVQGWGIQRQSNGELGVRAVAMLAILTGNVGIHGGNSGAREDTYKITNVKFPTLKNPVKTKISVFMWTDAIERGPEMTALRDGVKGKDKLDVPIKFIWNYAGNTITNQHSNINKTHRILQDESKCEMIVVVENFMTDSAKYADILLPDLMITEQADLTPNEYAGNMGYLIFGQPATTAKFERKPIYEIASEIAKRLGQDVYDKFTEGKTQEDWVKFLYAEMMKKDKDLPDYENMKKMGIFKKRDPKGHFVAYKAFREDPEKNPLKTPSGKIEIYSEALAKIAQTWELEEGDVIHPLPIYHAGFNGVDDPKRKDYPFQMIGFHYKARTHSSYGNVDILQAANRQEIWINPIDAQAKNIQDGSMIRVFNENGEVRIAAKVTPRIMPGVLAMPQGAWHKANMNGDQIDHGGCINTLTTHRPSPLAKGNPQHSNLVQVERL
;
A
#
# COMPACT_ATOMS: atom_id res chain seq x y z
N MET A 1 -33.34 13.94 -3.75
CA MET A 1 -31.90 13.65 -3.81
C MET A 1 -31.15 14.87 -4.38
N THR A 2 -30.15 15.33 -3.67
CA THR A 2 -29.30 16.44 -4.14
C THR A 2 -28.41 15.94 -5.28
N LYS A 3 -28.39 16.65 -6.41
CA LYS A 3 -27.49 16.42 -7.54
C LYS A 3 -26.80 17.73 -7.92
N PRO A 4 -25.52 17.72 -8.32
CA PRO A 4 -24.64 16.55 -8.38
C PRO A 4 -24.13 16.12 -6.99
N CYS A 5 -23.76 14.84 -6.84
CA CYS A 5 -23.15 14.30 -5.64
C CYS A 5 -21.95 13.43 -6.03
N CYS A 6 -20.76 13.80 -5.59
CA CYS A 6 -19.55 12.99 -5.72
C CYS A 6 -19.36 12.16 -4.46
N ILE A 7 -19.25 10.84 -4.61
CA ILE A 7 -19.00 9.92 -3.52
C ILE A 7 -17.50 9.60 -3.52
N VAL A 8 -16.77 10.08 -2.54
CA VAL A 8 -15.32 9.82 -2.40
C VAL A 8 -15.10 8.82 -1.29
N GLN A 9 -14.43 7.72 -1.60
CA GLN A 9 -13.99 6.74 -0.63
C GLN A 9 -12.46 6.76 -0.51
N GLY A 10 -11.98 6.69 0.72
CA GLY A 10 -10.55 6.47 0.98
C GLY A 10 -10.17 5.01 0.70
N TRP A 11 -8.88 4.75 0.67
CA TRP A 11 -8.37 3.39 0.41
C TRP A 11 -8.35 2.49 1.65
N GLY A 12 -8.68 3.03 2.81
CA GLY A 12 -8.77 2.24 4.05
C GLY A 12 -9.83 1.14 4.00
N ILE A 13 -10.95 1.36 3.31
CA ILE A 13 -12.04 0.39 3.22
C ILE A 13 -11.59 -0.95 2.61
N GLN A 14 -10.66 -0.93 1.64
CA GLN A 14 -10.09 -2.15 1.05
C GLN A 14 -9.21 -2.94 2.04
N ARG A 15 -8.79 -2.33 3.15
CA ARG A 15 -7.94 -2.92 4.19
C ARG A 15 -8.74 -3.57 5.31
N GLN A 16 -9.90 -4.13 4.99
CA GLN A 16 -10.73 -4.94 5.88
C GLN A 16 -10.82 -6.38 5.36
N SER A 17 -11.27 -7.29 6.21
CA SER A 17 -11.36 -8.72 5.88
C SER A 17 -12.17 -9.01 4.61
N ASN A 18 -13.22 -8.22 4.33
CA ASN A 18 -13.99 -8.24 3.07
C ASN A 18 -14.05 -6.86 2.42
N GLY A 19 -12.96 -6.10 2.45
CA GLY A 19 -12.89 -4.74 1.95
C GLY A 19 -13.21 -4.60 0.46
N GLU A 20 -12.98 -5.63 -0.32
CA GLU A 20 -13.29 -5.69 -1.74
C GLU A 20 -14.80 -5.54 -2.00
N LEU A 21 -15.64 -6.13 -1.16
CA LEU A 21 -17.10 -5.96 -1.22
C LEU A 21 -17.52 -4.54 -0.82
N GLY A 22 -16.90 -3.99 0.24
CA GLY A 22 -17.16 -2.64 0.71
C GLY A 22 -16.85 -1.57 -0.33
N VAL A 23 -15.72 -1.66 -1.01
CA VAL A 23 -15.33 -0.74 -2.11
C VAL A 23 -16.38 -0.75 -3.22
N ARG A 24 -16.84 -1.92 -3.63
CA ARG A 24 -17.88 -2.05 -4.67
C ARG A 24 -19.23 -1.49 -4.20
N ALA A 25 -19.61 -1.72 -2.94
CA ALA A 25 -20.87 -1.21 -2.37
C ALA A 25 -20.90 0.34 -2.36
N VAL A 26 -19.79 1.00 -2.01
CA VAL A 26 -19.73 2.47 -2.04
C VAL A 26 -19.87 3.00 -3.47
N ALA A 27 -19.29 2.34 -4.46
CA ALA A 27 -19.45 2.73 -5.86
C ALA A 27 -20.91 2.65 -6.34
N MET A 28 -21.69 1.72 -5.80
CA MET A 28 -23.13 1.60 -6.15
C MET A 28 -23.93 2.84 -5.76
N LEU A 29 -23.54 3.59 -4.75
CA LEU A 29 -24.24 4.82 -4.35
C LEU A 29 -24.26 5.85 -5.49
N ALA A 30 -23.16 6.07 -6.18
CA ALA A 30 -23.13 6.99 -7.32
C ALA A 30 -23.90 6.44 -8.53
N ILE A 31 -23.84 5.12 -8.77
CA ILE A 31 -24.52 4.45 -9.87
C ILE A 31 -26.05 4.52 -9.69
N LEU A 32 -26.55 4.04 -8.54
CA LEU A 32 -27.99 3.96 -8.25
C LEU A 32 -28.66 5.34 -8.14
N THR A 33 -27.88 6.37 -7.78
CA THR A 33 -28.39 7.74 -7.71
C THR A 33 -28.21 8.54 -9.02
N GLY A 34 -27.65 7.90 -10.07
CA GLY A 34 -27.46 8.50 -11.39
C GLY A 34 -26.44 9.64 -11.41
N ASN A 35 -25.41 9.56 -10.56
CA ASN A 35 -24.35 10.58 -10.48
C ASN A 35 -23.13 10.24 -11.35
N VAL A 36 -23.09 9.09 -12.01
CA VAL A 36 -21.97 8.73 -12.91
C VAL A 36 -22.05 9.53 -14.22
N GLY A 37 -20.95 10.09 -14.67
CA GLY A 37 -20.84 10.81 -15.94
C GLY A 37 -21.41 12.22 -15.96
N ILE A 38 -21.68 12.82 -14.80
CA ILE A 38 -22.11 14.23 -14.67
C ILE A 38 -21.06 15.08 -13.95
N HIS A 39 -21.03 16.37 -14.28
CA HIS A 39 -20.12 17.32 -13.62
C HIS A 39 -20.41 17.39 -12.10
N GLY A 40 -19.37 17.23 -11.28
CA GLY A 40 -19.51 17.18 -9.82
C GLY A 40 -20.10 15.89 -9.27
N GLY A 41 -20.31 14.88 -10.10
CA GLY A 41 -20.74 13.54 -9.73
C GLY A 41 -19.59 12.54 -9.67
N ASN A 42 -19.92 11.28 -9.98
CA ASN A 42 -19.04 10.12 -9.99
C ASN A 42 -18.66 9.55 -8.61
N SER A 43 -17.88 8.50 -8.63
CA SER A 43 -17.41 7.77 -7.45
C SER A 43 -16.02 7.20 -7.74
N GLY A 44 -15.12 7.36 -6.82
CA GLY A 44 -13.80 6.76 -6.91
C GLY A 44 -12.68 7.76 -6.71
N ALA A 45 -11.50 7.21 -6.38
CA ALA A 45 -10.30 7.98 -6.11
C ALA A 45 -9.39 8.13 -7.34
N ARG A 46 -9.69 7.44 -8.45
CA ARG A 46 -8.81 7.36 -9.63
C ARG A 46 -9.58 7.28 -10.92
N GLU A 47 -10.52 8.17 -11.10
CA GLU A 47 -11.19 8.34 -12.37
C GLU A 47 -10.24 9.01 -13.37
N ASP A 48 -10.37 8.68 -14.64
CA ASP A 48 -9.49 9.19 -15.68
C ASP A 48 -9.61 10.72 -15.82
N THR A 49 -8.50 11.39 -16.14
CA THR A 49 -8.43 12.85 -16.28
C THR A 49 -7.54 13.23 -17.46
N TYR A 50 -7.47 14.53 -17.75
CA TYR A 50 -6.53 15.08 -18.70
C TYR A 50 -5.11 15.00 -18.13
N LYS A 51 -4.23 14.23 -18.79
CA LYS A 51 -2.90 13.88 -18.28
C LYS A 51 -1.79 14.18 -19.27
N ILE A 52 -0.57 14.30 -18.76
CA ILE A 52 0.65 14.25 -19.55
C ILE A 52 0.94 12.78 -19.87
N THR A 53 1.29 12.50 -21.11
CA THR A 53 1.67 11.13 -21.51
C THR A 53 3.01 10.78 -20.90
N ASN A 54 3.01 9.87 -19.94
CA ASN A 54 4.23 9.35 -19.34
C ASN A 54 4.91 8.31 -20.24
N VAL A 55 6.23 8.34 -20.29
CA VAL A 55 7.05 7.31 -20.93
C VAL A 55 7.75 6.51 -19.84
N LYS A 56 7.47 5.21 -19.83
CA LYS A 56 8.09 4.29 -18.86
C LYS A 56 9.52 3.96 -19.29
N PHE A 57 10.34 3.68 -18.30
CA PHE A 57 11.66 3.14 -18.50
C PHE A 57 11.58 1.88 -19.38
N PRO A 58 12.42 1.71 -20.40
CA PRO A 58 12.44 0.49 -21.18
C PRO A 58 12.79 -0.71 -20.29
N THR A 59 12.06 -1.79 -20.45
CA THR A 59 12.27 -3.01 -19.69
C THR A 59 12.60 -4.16 -20.63
N LEU A 60 13.54 -5.00 -20.21
CA LEU A 60 13.79 -6.25 -20.88
C LEU A 60 12.63 -7.23 -20.65
N LYS A 61 12.54 -8.26 -21.47
CA LYS A 61 11.53 -9.31 -21.31
C LYS A 61 11.78 -10.08 -20.03
N ASN A 62 10.89 -9.93 -19.05
CA ASN A 62 10.96 -10.73 -17.83
C ASN A 62 10.51 -12.18 -18.13
N PRO A 63 11.37 -13.18 -17.96
CA PRO A 63 11.00 -14.58 -18.14
C PRO A 63 10.10 -15.09 -17.02
N VAL A 64 10.16 -14.48 -15.82
CA VAL A 64 9.38 -14.91 -14.66
C VAL A 64 7.95 -14.37 -14.76
N LYS A 65 7.00 -15.27 -14.88
CA LYS A 65 5.56 -14.97 -14.96
C LYS A 65 4.84 -15.11 -13.63
N THR A 66 5.42 -15.89 -12.73
CA THR A 66 4.83 -16.21 -11.44
C THR A 66 4.79 -14.99 -10.53
N LYS A 67 3.64 -14.74 -9.92
CA LYS A 67 3.42 -13.63 -8.99
C LYS A 67 2.55 -14.09 -7.83
N ILE A 68 2.79 -13.51 -6.66
CA ILE A 68 1.94 -13.61 -5.47
C ILE A 68 1.52 -12.23 -4.99
N SER A 69 0.52 -12.16 -4.12
CA SER A 69 0.23 -10.91 -3.40
C SER A 69 1.42 -10.52 -2.54
N VAL A 70 1.73 -9.22 -2.48
CA VAL A 70 2.79 -8.69 -1.60
C VAL A 70 2.55 -8.99 -0.12
N PHE A 71 1.32 -9.32 0.28
CA PHE A 71 1.01 -9.71 1.65
C PHE A 71 1.32 -11.19 1.95
N MET A 72 1.52 -12.01 0.92
CA MET A 72 1.71 -13.46 1.05
C MET A 72 3.20 -13.89 1.00
N TRP A 73 4.14 -12.97 1.11
CA TRP A 73 5.56 -13.31 0.96
C TRP A 73 6.09 -14.18 2.12
N THR A 74 5.60 -14.01 3.35
CA THR A 74 5.98 -14.88 4.47
C THR A 74 5.43 -16.29 4.32
N ASP A 75 4.20 -16.43 3.82
CA ASP A 75 3.63 -17.72 3.46
C ASP A 75 4.47 -18.41 2.37
N ALA A 76 4.94 -17.63 1.39
CA ALA A 76 5.77 -18.18 0.32
C ALA A 76 7.18 -18.59 0.80
N ILE A 77 7.67 -18.05 1.91
CA ILE A 77 8.88 -18.55 2.58
C ILE A 77 8.58 -19.88 3.28
N GLU A 78 7.49 -19.94 4.07
CA GLU A 78 7.20 -21.11 4.92
C GLU A 78 6.66 -22.31 4.13
N ARG A 79 5.76 -22.08 3.17
CA ARG A 79 5.00 -23.12 2.47
C ARG A 79 4.88 -22.89 0.96
N GLY A 80 5.87 -22.22 0.35
CA GLY A 80 5.83 -21.84 -1.06
C GLY A 80 5.28 -22.92 -2.00
N PRO A 81 5.86 -24.14 -2.03
CA PRO A 81 5.38 -25.21 -2.91
C PRO A 81 3.95 -25.70 -2.67
N GLU A 82 3.36 -25.35 -1.54
CA GLU A 82 1.96 -25.66 -1.20
C GLU A 82 0.99 -24.56 -1.65
N MET A 83 1.50 -23.38 -2.01
CA MET A 83 0.67 -22.26 -2.43
C MET A 83 0.15 -22.43 -3.84
N THR A 84 -1.17 -22.31 -4.00
CA THR A 84 -1.86 -22.54 -5.27
C THR A 84 -2.55 -21.29 -5.82
N ALA A 85 -2.90 -21.33 -7.09
CA ALA A 85 -3.68 -20.29 -7.75
C ALA A 85 -5.09 -20.17 -7.14
N LEU A 86 -5.71 -21.29 -6.80
CA LEU A 86 -7.10 -21.34 -6.34
C LEU A 86 -7.25 -20.96 -4.86
N ARG A 87 -6.28 -21.29 -4.01
CA ARG A 87 -6.32 -20.97 -2.57
C ARG A 87 -5.61 -19.65 -2.24
N ASP A 88 -4.40 -19.47 -2.78
CA ASP A 88 -3.49 -18.39 -2.37
C ASP A 88 -3.39 -17.26 -3.40
N GLY A 89 -4.05 -17.39 -4.54
CA GLY A 89 -4.05 -16.39 -5.59
C GLY A 89 -2.72 -16.29 -6.35
N VAL A 90 -1.96 -17.37 -6.44
CA VAL A 90 -0.76 -17.46 -7.29
C VAL A 90 -1.16 -17.17 -8.73
N LYS A 91 -0.40 -16.32 -9.41
CA LYS A 91 -0.64 -15.96 -10.83
C LYS A 91 0.50 -16.44 -11.71
N GLY A 92 0.19 -16.82 -12.93
CA GLY A 92 1.15 -17.26 -13.94
C GLY A 92 1.53 -18.74 -13.88
N LYS A 93 1.13 -19.43 -12.81
CA LYS A 93 1.22 -20.90 -12.62
C LYS A 93 0.12 -21.37 -11.69
N ASP A 94 -0.15 -22.69 -11.68
CA ASP A 94 -1.14 -23.29 -10.79
C ASP A 94 -0.66 -23.33 -9.34
N LYS A 95 0.66 -23.43 -9.13
CA LYS A 95 1.30 -23.36 -7.80
C LYS A 95 2.73 -22.82 -7.89
N LEU A 96 3.31 -22.44 -6.76
CA LEU A 96 4.73 -22.12 -6.69
C LEU A 96 5.59 -23.38 -6.79
N ASP A 97 6.72 -23.28 -7.48
CA ASP A 97 7.65 -24.42 -7.62
C ASP A 97 8.57 -24.56 -6.41
N VAL A 98 8.95 -23.42 -5.81
CA VAL A 98 9.94 -23.31 -4.72
C VAL A 98 9.50 -22.28 -3.71
N PRO A 99 9.98 -22.36 -2.45
CA PRO A 99 9.78 -21.27 -1.48
C PRO A 99 10.62 -20.04 -1.85
N ILE A 100 10.28 -18.90 -1.27
CA ILE A 100 11.14 -17.70 -1.34
C ILE A 100 12.34 -17.91 -0.41
N LYS A 101 13.54 -17.79 -0.97
CA LYS A 101 14.82 -17.91 -0.27
C LYS A 101 15.61 -16.61 -0.24
N PHE A 102 15.29 -15.67 -1.13
CA PHE A 102 15.96 -14.39 -1.29
C PHE A 102 14.93 -13.27 -1.33
N ILE A 103 15.18 -12.22 -0.55
CA ILE A 103 14.37 -11.01 -0.51
C ILE A 103 15.20 -9.82 -0.95
N TRP A 104 14.69 -9.07 -1.94
CA TRP A 104 15.19 -7.74 -2.28
C TRP A 104 14.12 -6.71 -1.88
N ASN A 105 14.33 -6.01 -0.79
CA ASN A 105 13.44 -4.95 -0.31
C ASN A 105 14.00 -3.59 -0.70
N TYR A 106 13.30 -2.91 -1.62
CA TYR A 106 13.70 -1.60 -2.12
C TYR A 106 12.72 -0.51 -1.70
N ALA A 107 13.26 0.58 -1.13
CA ALA A 107 12.55 1.82 -0.79
C ALA A 107 11.22 1.59 -0.05
N GLY A 108 11.22 0.66 0.91
CA GLY A 108 10.00 0.32 1.63
C GLY A 108 10.24 -0.30 2.99
N ASN A 109 9.57 0.21 4.01
CA ASN A 109 9.53 -0.40 5.34
C ASN A 109 8.54 -1.59 5.36
N THR A 110 8.75 -2.54 4.41
CA THR A 110 7.76 -3.57 4.06
C THR A 110 7.72 -4.70 5.07
N ILE A 111 8.86 -5.12 5.58
CA ILE A 111 9.01 -6.30 6.44
C ILE A 111 8.21 -6.12 7.74
N THR A 112 8.26 -4.95 8.35
CA THR A 112 7.61 -4.68 9.63
C THR A 112 6.38 -3.77 9.53
N ASN A 113 6.34 -2.82 8.58
CA ASN A 113 5.31 -1.79 8.53
C ASN A 113 4.22 -2.00 7.47
N GLN A 114 4.43 -2.85 6.47
CA GLN A 114 3.39 -3.23 5.53
C GLN A 114 2.80 -4.60 5.86
N HIS A 115 3.59 -5.47 6.49
CA HIS A 115 3.19 -6.83 6.83
C HIS A 115 2.61 -6.89 8.25
N SER A 116 1.79 -7.90 8.49
CA SER A 116 1.09 -8.13 9.76
C SER A 116 1.82 -9.11 10.64
N ASN A 117 1.43 -9.19 11.93
CA ASN A 117 1.95 -10.13 12.90
C ASN A 117 3.49 -10.17 12.90
N ILE A 118 4.09 -9.06 13.35
CA ILE A 118 5.55 -8.88 13.31
C ILE A 118 6.26 -9.99 14.08
N ASN A 119 5.71 -10.47 15.16
CA ASN A 119 6.31 -11.54 15.96
C ASN A 119 6.38 -12.85 15.17
N LYS A 120 5.37 -13.19 14.36
CA LYS A 120 5.43 -14.33 13.44
C LYS A 120 6.46 -14.09 12.34
N THR A 121 6.44 -12.91 11.73
CA THR A 121 7.40 -12.52 10.69
C THR A 121 8.83 -12.63 11.20
N HIS A 122 9.10 -12.16 12.42
CA HIS A 122 10.41 -12.27 13.06
C HIS A 122 10.86 -13.72 13.19
N ARG A 123 10.01 -14.61 13.72
CA ARG A 123 10.35 -16.04 13.82
C ARG A 123 10.67 -16.71 12.48
N ILE A 124 9.97 -16.28 11.40
CA ILE A 124 10.25 -16.79 10.06
C ILE A 124 11.62 -16.33 9.57
N LEU A 125 11.94 -15.05 9.76
CA LEU A 125 13.18 -14.44 9.23
C LEU A 125 14.42 -14.74 10.05
N GLN A 126 14.27 -15.14 11.32
CA GLN A 126 15.39 -15.64 12.14
C GLN A 126 15.88 -17.03 11.70
N ASP A 127 15.07 -17.76 10.97
CA ASP A 127 15.39 -19.10 10.49
C ASP A 127 16.05 -19.02 9.11
N GLU A 128 17.38 -18.96 9.10
CA GLU A 128 18.18 -18.88 7.87
C GLU A 128 17.97 -20.08 6.93
N SER A 129 17.48 -21.22 7.44
CA SER A 129 17.12 -22.35 6.61
C SER A 129 15.88 -22.07 5.73
N LYS A 130 15.05 -21.12 6.14
CA LYS A 130 13.85 -20.67 5.43
C LYS A 130 14.13 -19.55 4.46
N CYS A 131 14.76 -18.46 4.92
CA CYS A 131 15.14 -17.31 4.09
C CYS A 131 16.65 -17.08 4.18
N GLU A 132 17.37 -17.37 3.10
CA GLU A 132 18.83 -17.44 3.07
C GLU A 132 19.50 -16.08 2.97
N MET A 133 18.81 -15.07 2.41
CA MET A 133 19.40 -13.73 2.23
C MET A 133 18.34 -12.65 2.11
N ILE A 134 18.54 -11.55 2.82
CA ILE A 134 17.72 -10.35 2.78
C ILE A 134 18.59 -9.15 2.40
N VAL A 135 18.35 -8.58 1.24
CA VAL A 135 18.99 -7.33 0.81
C VAL A 135 17.98 -6.19 0.97
N VAL A 136 18.38 -5.14 1.67
CA VAL A 136 17.56 -3.94 1.81
C VAL A 136 18.27 -2.75 1.18
N VAL A 137 17.59 -2.06 0.28
CA VAL A 137 18.03 -0.79 -0.31
C VAL A 137 17.18 0.32 0.29
N GLU A 138 17.79 1.14 1.15
CA GLU A 138 17.07 2.15 1.93
C GLU A 138 18.00 3.32 2.29
N ASN A 139 17.45 4.49 2.50
CA ASN A 139 18.20 5.67 2.90
C ASN A 139 18.17 5.96 4.41
N PHE A 140 17.39 5.20 5.17
CA PHE A 140 17.35 5.27 6.64
C PHE A 140 17.39 3.87 7.24
N MET A 141 17.91 3.77 8.47
CA MET A 141 17.85 2.53 9.25
C MET A 141 16.43 2.34 9.80
N THR A 142 15.52 1.90 8.93
CA THR A 142 14.16 1.55 9.30
C THR A 142 14.12 0.29 10.17
N ASP A 143 12.99 0.02 10.80
CA ASP A 143 12.80 -1.24 11.53
C ASP A 143 12.86 -2.47 10.60
N SER A 144 12.45 -2.34 9.33
CA SER A 144 12.67 -3.37 8.30
C SER A 144 14.14 -3.51 7.89
N ALA A 145 14.89 -2.42 7.82
CA ALA A 145 16.31 -2.46 7.46
C ALA A 145 17.17 -3.24 8.46
N LYS A 146 16.70 -3.37 9.71
CA LYS A 146 17.37 -4.16 10.75
C LYS A 146 17.39 -5.67 10.49
N TYR A 147 16.56 -6.14 9.55
CA TYR A 147 16.53 -7.55 9.11
C TYR A 147 17.45 -7.83 7.92
N ALA A 148 18.17 -6.84 7.41
CA ALA A 148 19.04 -7.00 6.26
C ALA A 148 20.35 -7.74 6.61
N ASP A 149 20.70 -8.73 5.80
CA ASP A 149 22.05 -9.30 5.73
C ASP A 149 22.98 -8.35 4.98
N ILE A 150 22.42 -7.68 3.95
CA ILE A 150 23.13 -6.65 3.19
C ILE A 150 22.26 -5.40 3.12
N LEU A 151 22.78 -4.28 3.62
CA LEU A 151 22.15 -2.97 3.52
C LEU A 151 22.89 -2.12 2.49
N LEU A 152 22.17 -1.70 1.45
CA LEU A 152 22.69 -0.84 0.38
C LEU A 152 22.09 0.57 0.54
N PRO A 153 22.89 1.58 0.89
CA PRO A 153 22.37 2.92 1.13
C PRO A 153 22.07 3.66 -0.18
N ASP A 154 20.79 4.02 -0.37
CA ASP A 154 20.28 4.74 -1.54
C ASP A 154 20.31 6.27 -1.32
N LEU A 155 20.16 7.02 -2.41
CA LEU A 155 20.01 8.47 -2.37
C LEU A 155 18.58 8.87 -1.98
N MET A 156 18.46 9.97 -1.26
CA MET A 156 17.18 10.64 -1.09
C MET A 156 16.75 11.36 -2.38
N ILE A 157 15.46 11.57 -2.54
CA ILE A 157 14.90 12.32 -3.66
C ILE A 157 15.49 13.74 -3.79
N THR A 158 15.94 14.32 -2.68
CA THR A 158 16.58 15.64 -2.63
C THR A 158 18.06 15.64 -3.02
N GLU A 159 18.63 14.49 -3.30
CA GLU A 159 20.05 14.32 -3.62
C GLU A 159 20.29 13.92 -5.09
N GLN A 160 19.23 13.75 -5.86
CA GLN A 160 19.32 13.33 -7.27
C GLN A 160 18.31 14.06 -8.15
N ALA A 161 18.60 14.10 -9.46
CA ALA A 161 17.65 14.61 -10.45
C ALA A 161 16.72 13.50 -10.90
N ASP A 162 15.41 13.82 -11.04
CA ASP A 162 14.42 12.87 -11.51
C ASP A 162 13.22 13.57 -12.15
N LEU A 163 12.44 12.83 -12.94
CA LEU A 163 11.16 13.22 -13.50
C LEU A 163 10.04 12.54 -12.73
N THR A 164 9.17 13.33 -12.12
CA THR A 164 8.03 12.81 -11.36
C THR A 164 6.72 13.17 -12.06
N PRO A 165 6.15 12.26 -12.86
CA PRO A 165 4.80 12.40 -13.40
C PRO A 165 3.78 12.05 -12.34
N ASN A 166 2.60 12.64 -12.40
CA ASN A 166 1.53 12.30 -11.48
C ASN A 166 0.69 11.11 -12.01
N GLU A 167 1.13 9.90 -11.73
CA GLU A 167 0.39 8.68 -12.10
C GLU A 167 -0.57 8.20 -11.00
N TYR A 168 -0.36 8.58 -9.74
CA TYR A 168 -1.05 7.98 -8.60
C TYR A 168 -2.24 8.77 -8.08
N ALA A 169 -2.19 10.09 -8.10
CA ALA A 169 -3.20 10.93 -7.47
C ALA A 169 -4.18 11.54 -8.48
N GLY A 170 -4.79 10.72 -9.33
CA GLY A 170 -5.85 11.15 -10.24
C GLY A 170 -5.36 11.65 -11.59
N ASN A 171 -4.17 11.24 -12.04
CA ASN A 171 -3.64 11.55 -13.37
C ASN A 171 -3.73 13.05 -13.74
N MET A 172 -3.36 13.92 -12.81
CA MET A 172 -3.37 15.36 -13.07
C MET A 172 -2.30 15.76 -14.09
N GLY A 173 -2.59 16.76 -14.92
CA GLY A 173 -1.72 17.21 -15.99
C GLY A 173 -0.52 18.02 -15.50
N TYR A 174 0.35 17.45 -14.68
CA TYR A 174 1.61 18.07 -14.32
C TYR A 174 2.79 17.11 -14.40
N LEU A 175 3.97 17.68 -14.61
CA LEU A 175 5.25 16.99 -14.55
C LEU A 175 6.19 17.80 -13.68
N ILE A 176 6.88 17.16 -12.75
CA ILE A 176 7.90 17.78 -11.91
C ILE A 176 9.27 17.32 -12.39
N PHE A 177 10.18 18.27 -12.58
CA PHE A 177 11.61 18.01 -12.72
C PHE A 177 12.27 18.29 -11.36
N GLY A 178 12.56 17.23 -10.62
CA GLY A 178 13.33 17.32 -9.38
C GLY A 178 14.79 17.58 -9.68
N GLN A 179 15.40 18.53 -8.97
CA GLN A 179 16.84 18.77 -8.99
C GLN A 179 17.43 18.51 -7.61
N PRO A 180 18.68 18.08 -7.50
CA PRO A 180 19.31 17.91 -6.20
C PRO A 180 19.35 19.25 -5.44
N ALA A 181 18.80 19.25 -4.23
CA ALA A 181 18.83 20.37 -3.31
C ALA A 181 20.06 20.30 -2.37
N THR A 182 20.68 19.13 -2.30
CA THR A 182 21.88 18.89 -1.48
C THR A 182 22.75 17.81 -2.15
N THR A 183 24.00 17.74 -1.75
CA THR A 183 24.91 16.67 -2.18
C THR A 183 24.72 15.42 -1.34
N ALA A 184 24.90 14.26 -1.96
CA ALA A 184 24.93 12.98 -1.26
C ALA A 184 26.01 12.99 -0.16
N LYS A 185 25.65 12.44 1.00
CA LYS A 185 26.58 12.23 2.13
C LYS A 185 26.83 10.74 2.29
N PHE A 186 28.00 10.41 2.82
CA PHE A 186 28.44 9.04 3.04
C PHE A 186 28.58 8.24 1.71
N GLU A 187 28.57 6.93 1.77
CA GLU A 187 28.75 6.01 0.63
C GLU A 187 27.43 5.70 -0.12
N ARG A 188 26.49 6.63 -0.10
CA ARG A 188 25.18 6.45 -0.77
C ARG A 188 25.31 6.59 -2.27
N LYS A 189 24.57 5.75 -3.00
CA LYS A 189 24.52 5.73 -4.46
C LYS A 189 23.08 5.65 -4.94
N PRO A 190 22.75 6.23 -6.10
CA PRO A 190 21.42 6.04 -6.68
C PRO A 190 21.20 4.56 -7.01
N ILE A 191 19.96 4.08 -6.86
CA ILE A 191 19.61 2.68 -7.14
C ILE A 191 20.04 2.23 -8.55
N TYR A 192 20.02 3.12 -9.54
CA TYR A 192 20.49 2.82 -10.88
C TYR A 192 21.98 2.46 -10.92
N GLU A 193 22.81 3.20 -10.20
CA GLU A 193 24.25 2.91 -10.09
C GLU A 193 24.49 1.60 -9.34
N ILE A 194 23.77 1.37 -8.23
CA ILE A 194 23.82 0.10 -7.47
C ILE A 194 23.49 -1.08 -8.40
N ALA A 195 22.41 -0.99 -9.16
CA ALA A 195 22.01 -2.03 -10.10
C ALA A 195 23.00 -2.21 -11.25
N SER A 196 23.59 -1.12 -11.76
CA SER A 196 24.60 -1.13 -12.81
C SER A 196 25.89 -1.84 -12.34
N GLU A 197 26.31 -1.59 -11.11
CA GLU A 197 27.48 -2.25 -10.50
C GLU A 197 27.23 -3.76 -10.28
N ILE A 198 26.02 -4.15 -9.93
CA ILE A 198 25.62 -5.57 -9.86
C ILE A 198 25.65 -6.19 -11.25
N ALA A 199 25.05 -5.53 -12.25
CA ALA A 199 25.03 -6.00 -13.62
C ALA A 199 26.44 -6.23 -14.17
N LYS A 200 27.39 -5.33 -13.86
CA LYS A 200 28.80 -5.45 -14.24
C LYS A 200 29.46 -6.68 -13.65
N ARG A 201 29.15 -7.04 -12.40
CA ARG A 201 29.68 -8.24 -11.74
C ARG A 201 29.06 -9.54 -12.27
N LEU A 202 27.86 -9.45 -12.83
CA LEU A 202 27.21 -10.58 -13.51
C LEU A 202 27.76 -10.82 -14.92
N GLY A 203 28.40 -9.83 -15.52
CA GLY A 203 29.06 -9.92 -16.82
C GLY A 203 28.99 -8.61 -17.61
N GLN A 204 29.98 -8.36 -18.46
CA GLN A 204 30.03 -7.13 -19.26
C GLN A 204 28.85 -7.02 -20.21
N ASP A 205 28.42 -8.12 -20.82
CA ASP A 205 27.26 -8.17 -21.70
C ASP A 205 25.94 -7.86 -20.96
N VAL A 206 25.83 -8.24 -19.68
CA VAL A 206 24.70 -7.89 -18.81
C VAL A 206 24.70 -6.39 -18.51
N TYR A 207 25.86 -5.84 -18.17
CA TYR A 207 26.03 -4.40 -17.94
C TYR A 207 25.67 -3.58 -19.18
N ASP A 208 26.20 -3.95 -20.33
CA ASP A 208 25.96 -3.22 -21.59
C ASP A 208 24.48 -3.23 -21.99
N LYS A 209 23.78 -4.38 -21.83
CA LYS A 209 22.34 -4.49 -22.07
C LYS A 209 21.49 -3.76 -21.04
N PHE A 210 21.95 -3.68 -19.80
CA PHE A 210 21.23 -3.00 -18.72
C PHE A 210 21.35 -1.48 -18.86
N THR A 211 22.55 -0.97 -19.11
CA THR A 211 22.81 0.47 -19.15
C THR A 211 22.64 1.09 -20.54
N GLU A 212 22.82 0.32 -21.62
CA GLU A 212 22.97 0.84 -22.98
C GLU A 212 24.00 1.97 -23.09
N GLY A 213 25.03 1.93 -22.23
CA GLY A 213 26.06 2.97 -22.13
C GLY A 213 25.57 4.30 -21.54
N LYS A 214 24.38 4.35 -20.97
CA LYS A 214 23.74 5.57 -20.43
C LYS A 214 23.94 5.70 -18.92
N THR A 215 24.21 6.91 -18.47
CA THR A 215 24.12 7.31 -17.08
C THR A 215 22.67 7.53 -16.66
N GLN A 216 22.40 7.72 -15.35
CA GLN A 216 21.06 8.09 -14.88
C GLN A 216 20.57 9.39 -15.53
N GLU A 217 21.43 10.40 -15.68
CA GLU A 217 21.07 11.66 -16.31
C GLU A 217 20.75 11.47 -17.80
N ASP A 218 21.50 10.64 -18.52
CA ASP A 218 21.21 10.32 -19.93
C ASP A 218 19.85 9.63 -20.08
N TRP A 219 19.48 8.76 -19.13
CA TRP A 219 18.15 8.14 -19.10
C TRP A 219 17.04 9.16 -18.84
N VAL A 220 17.23 10.10 -17.92
CA VAL A 220 16.25 11.18 -17.67
C VAL A 220 16.06 12.02 -18.93
N LYS A 221 17.15 12.42 -19.61
CA LYS A 221 17.10 13.13 -20.88
C LYS A 221 16.38 12.34 -21.98
N PHE A 222 16.72 11.06 -22.12
CA PHE A 222 16.09 10.17 -23.10
C PHE A 222 14.58 10.04 -22.86
N LEU A 223 14.15 9.74 -21.64
CA LEU A 223 12.73 9.60 -21.31
C LEU A 223 11.96 10.90 -21.54
N TYR A 224 12.55 12.03 -21.17
CA TYR A 224 11.95 13.33 -21.43
C TYR A 224 11.80 13.62 -22.93
N ALA A 225 12.81 13.31 -23.73
CA ALA A 225 12.74 13.44 -25.18
C ALA A 225 11.62 12.57 -25.80
N GLU A 226 11.45 11.34 -25.30
CA GLU A 226 10.35 10.47 -25.72
C GLU A 226 8.96 11.00 -25.27
N MET A 227 8.88 11.65 -24.11
CA MET A 227 7.65 12.33 -23.68
C MET A 227 7.31 13.51 -24.60
N MET A 228 8.30 14.33 -24.97
CA MET A 228 8.12 15.45 -25.92
C MET A 228 7.64 15.00 -27.32
N LYS A 229 8.02 13.80 -27.76
CA LYS A 229 7.51 13.24 -29.03
C LYS A 229 6.00 12.98 -28.97
N LYS A 230 5.49 12.58 -27.81
CA LYS A 230 4.09 12.24 -27.59
C LYS A 230 3.23 13.42 -27.13
N ASP A 231 3.83 14.38 -26.44
CA ASP A 231 3.17 15.57 -25.90
C ASP A 231 3.90 16.83 -26.35
N LYS A 232 3.35 17.51 -27.37
CA LYS A 232 3.97 18.67 -28.00
C LYS A 232 3.88 19.96 -27.18
N ASP A 233 3.09 19.96 -26.09
CA ASP A 233 2.98 21.10 -25.19
C ASP A 233 4.13 21.17 -24.18
N LEU A 234 4.91 20.10 -24.06
CA LEU A 234 6.07 20.07 -23.16
C LEU A 234 7.17 21.03 -23.67
N PRO A 235 7.76 21.84 -22.79
CA PRO A 235 8.92 22.68 -23.14
C PRO A 235 10.13 21.81 -23.47
N ASP A 236 11.19 22.40 -24.04
CA ASP A 236 12.46 21.70 -24.18
C ASP A 236 13.06 21.34 -22.80
N TYR A 237 14.04 20.44 -22.80
CA TYR A 237 14.62 19.88 -21.59
C TYR A 237 15.19 20.95 -20.64
N GLU A 238 15.93 21.93 -21.17
CA GLU A 238 16.56 22.97 -20.35
C GLU A 238 15.53 23.92 -19.74
N ASN A 239 14.50 24.27 -20.51
CA ASN A 239 13.38 25.06 -20.01
C ASN A 239 12.58 24.28 -18.95
N MET A 240 12.35 22.97 -19.15
CA MET A 240 11.70 22.13 -18.13
C MET A 240 12.51 22.08 -16.82
N LYS A 241 13.81 21.89 -16.95
CA LYS A 241 14.74 21.88 -15.81
C LYS A 241 14.70 23.22 -15.06
N LYS A 242 14.67 24.32 -15.78
CA LYS A 242 14.59 25.68 -15.21
C LYS A 242 13.24 25.97 -14.55
N MET A 243 12.15 25.50 -15.16
CA MET A 243 10.79 25.69 -14.63
C MET A 243 10.52 24.85 -13.39
N GLY A 244 11.10 23.67 -13.31
CA GLY A 244 10.88 22.69 -12.25
C GLY A 244 9.50 22.01 -12.27
N ILE A 245 8.43 22.72 -12.63
CA ILE A 245 7.06 22.19 -12.69
C ILE A 245 6.38 22.69 -13.95
N PHE A 246 5.97 21.75 -14.81
CA PHE A 246 5.10 22.01 -15.95
C PHE A 246 3.67 21.61 -15.62
N LYS A 247 2.70 22.44 -15.95
CA LYS A 247 1.26 22.18 -15.78
C LYS A 247 0.55 22.29 -17.12
N LYS A 248 -0.19 21.24 -17.47
CA LYS A 248 -1.01 21.17 -18.65
C LYS A 248 -2.47 21.41 -18.31
N ARG A 249 -3.12 22.31 -19.05
CA ARG A 249 -4.56 22.59 -18.89
C ARG A 249 -5.33 21.96 -20.04
N ASP A 250 -6.46 21.32 -19.71
CA ASP A 250 -7.36 20.80 -20.74
C ASP A 250 -8.01 21.97 -21.50
N PRO A 251 -7.79 22.10 -22.81
CA PRO A 251 -8.41 23.15 -23.60
C PRO A 251 -9.94 23.00 -23.72
N LYS A 252 -10.47 21.80 -23.45
CA LYS A 252 -11.91 21.52 -23.45
C LYS A 252 -12.59 21.90 -22.12
N GLY A 253 -11.84 22.44 -21.15
CA GLY A 253 -12.35 22.83 -19.85
C GLY A 253 -12.34 21.69 -18.84
N HIS A 254 -13.38 21.58 -18.02
CA HIS A 254 -13.43 20.57 -16.96
C HIS A 254 -13.62 19.17 -17.52
N PHE A 255 -12.72 18.24 -17.14
CA PHE A 255 -12.88 16.83 -17.44
C PHE A 255 -14.00 16.23 -16.58
N VAL A 256 -14.88 15.47 -17.19
CA VAL A 256 -15.93 14.70 -16.52
C VAL A 256 -15.79 13.25 -16.93
N ALA A 257 -15.33 12.42 -15.98
CA ALA A 257 -15.17 10.99 -16.21
C ALA A 257 -16.50 10.34 -16.60
N TYR A 258 -16.46 9.38 -17.53
CA TYR A 258 -17.61 8.66 -18.06
C TYR A 258 -18.69 9.52 -18.76
N LYS A 259 -18.43 10.80 -19.06
CA LYS A 259 -19.41 11.67 -19.73
C LYS A 259 -19.81 11.11 -21.09
N ALA A 260 -18.85 10.74 -21.92
CA ALA A 260 -19.11 10.19 -23.25
C ALA A 260 -19.94 8.89 -23.19
N PHE A 261 -19.63 7.99 -22.26
CA PHE A 261 -20.44 6.79 -22.01
C PHE A 261 -21.87 7.12 -21.61
N ARG A 262 -22.07 8.12 -20.73
CA ARG A 262 -23.41 8.53 -20.30
C ARG A 262 -24.24 9.13 -21.43
N GLU A 263 -23.60 9.93 -22.29
CA GLU A 263 -24.26 10.62 -23.40
C GLU A 263 -24.62 9.67 -24.56
N ASP A 264 -23.71 8.73 -24.87
CA ASP A 264 -23.90 7.75 -25.94
C ASP A 264 -23.15 6.45 -25.60
N PRO A 265 -23.78 5.53 -24.83
CA PRO A 265 -23.12 4.31 -24.39
C PRO A 265 -22.83 3.31 -25.52
N GLU A 266 -23.54 3.40 -26.65
CA GLU A 266 -23.29 2.54 -27.80
C GLU A 266 -22.02 2.92 -28.54
N LYS A 267 -21.78 4.23 -28.72
CA LYS A 267 -20.53 4.72 -29.33
C LYS A 267 -19.34 4.73 -28.36
N ASN A 268 -19.59 4.79 -27.06
CA ASN A 268 -18.57 4.89 -26.03
C ASN A 268 -18.75 3.81 -24.95
N PRO A 269 -18.73 2.52 -25.31
CA PRO A 269 -18.97 1.44 -24.34
C PRO A 269 -17.84 1.41 -23.28
N LEU A 270 -18.16 0.95 -22.10
CA LEU A 270 -17.17 0.67 -21.06
C LEU A 270 -16.33 -0.56 -21.43
N LYS A 271 -15.14 -0.67 -20.82
CA LYS A 271 -14.25 -1.84 -21.00
C LYS A 271 -14.68 -3.02 -20.12
N THR A 272 -15.97 -3.27 -20.03
CA THR A 272 -16.58 -4.41 -19.35
C THR A 272 -17.08 -5.41 -20.40
N PRO A 273 -17.28 -6.70 -20.07
CA PRO A 273 -17.84 -7.67 -21.01
C PRO A 273 -19.15 -7.22 -21.69
N SER A 274 -20.05 -6.55 -20.96
CA SER A 274 -21.31 -6.03 -21.48
C SER A 274 -21.21 -4.67 -22.17
N GLY A 275 -20.07 -3.98 -22.08
CA GLY A 275 -19.93 -2.58 -22.49
C GLY A 275 -20.66 -1.58 -21.58
N LYS A 276 -21.31 -2.05 -20.51
CA LYS A 276 -22.11 -1.29 -19.55
C LYS A 276 -21.56 -1.37 -18.15
N ILE A 277 -22.17 -0.64 -17.20
CA ILE A 277 -21.88 -0.81 -15.78
C ILE A 277 -22.43 -2.16 -15.33
N GLU A 278 -21.56 -3.02 -14.79
CA GLU A 278 -21.92 -4.35 -14.29
C GLU A 278 -22.02 -4.34 -12.77
N ILE A 279 -23.25 -4.41 -12.24
CA ILE A 279 -23.52 -4.55 -10.81
C ILE A 279 -23.26 -6.00 -10.39
N TYR A 280 -23.76 -6.97 -11.14
CA TYR A 280 -23.41 -8.38 -11.04
C TYR A 280 -22.14 -8.65 -11.86
N SER A 281 -21.16 -9.30 -11.25
CA SER A 281 -19.89 -9.65 -11.91
C SER A 281 -19.81 -11.16 -12.15
N GLU A 282 -19.91 -11.58 -13.39
CA GLU A 282 -19.77 -12.97 -13.77
C GLU A 282 -18.36 -13.52 -13.48
N ALA A 283 -17.35 -12.67 -13.61
CA ALA A 283 -15.98 -13.03 -13.26
C ALA A 283 -15.85 -13.39 -11.77
N LEU A 284 -16.48 -12.62 -10.89
CA LEU A 284 -16.50 -12.93 -9.46
C LEU A 284 -17.38 -14.14 -9.14
N ALA A 285 -18.49 -14.34 -9.86
CA ALA A 285 -19.31 -15.55 -9.71
C ALA A 285 -18.48 -16.80 -10.02
N LYS A 286 -17.69 -16.77 -11.09
CA LYS A 286 -16.79 -17.86 -11.45
C LYS A 286 -15.71 -18.08 -10.38
N ILE A 287 -15.08 -17.01 -9.89
CA ILE A 287 -14.07 -17.10 -8.82
C ILE A 287 -14.68 -17.72 -7.56
N ALA A 288 -15.86 -17.27 -7.16
CA ALA A 288 -16.57 -17.78 -5.98
C ALA A 288 -16.88 -19.29 -6.05
N GLN A 289 -17.05 -19.82 -7.26
CA GLN A 289 -17.32 -21.25 -7.49
C GLN A 289 -16.04 -22.10 -7.62
N THR A 290 -14.93 -21.48 -7.96
CA THR A 290 -13.70 -22.24 -8.32
C THR A 290 -12.58 -22.08 -7.29
N TRP A 291 -12.56 -21.02 -6.50
CA TRP A 291 -11.52 -20.81 -5.51
C TRP A 291 -11.78 -21.60 -4.23
N GLU A 292 -10.71 -22.06 -3.62
CA GLU A 292 -10.68 -22.69 -2.31
C GLU A 292 -10.62 -21.61 -1.25
N LEU A 293 -11.76 -21.28 -0.67
CA LEU A 293 -11.87 -20.25 0.37
C LEU A 293 -11.70 -20.87 1.76
N GLU A 294 -11.11 -20.09 2.69
CA GLU A 294 -11.11 -20.44 4.10
C GLU A 294 -12.52 -20.32 4.69
N GLU A 295 -12.76 -21.03 5.77
CA GLU A 295 -14.05 -20.97 6.49
C GLU A 295 -14.41 -19.53 6.87
N GLY A 296 -15.64 -19.13 6.53
CA GLY A 296 -16.16 -17.78 6.76
C GLY A 296 -15.72 -16.74 5.71
N ASP A 297 -14.88 -17.08 4.73
CA ASP A 297 -14.54 -16.18 3.64
C ASP A 297 -15.63 -16.15 2.58
N VAL A 298 -15.89 -14.97 2.02
CA VAL A 298 -16.90 -14.79 0.97
C VAL A 298 -16.35 -13.97 -0.19
N ILE A 299 -16.48 -14.52 -1.40
CA ILE A 299 -16.36 -13.79 -2.67
C ILE A 299 -17.75 -13.82 -3.32
N HIS A 300 -18.33 -12.66 -3.61
CA HIS A 300 -19.70 -12.58 -4.08
C HIS A 300 -19.81 -11.73 -5.36
N PRO A 301 -20.63 -12.16 -6.36
CA PRO A 301 -20.82 -11.40 -7.62
C PRO A 301 -21.51 -10.04 -7.42
N LEU A 302 -22.35 -9.91 -6.41
CA LEU A 302 -22.96 -8.64 -6.00
C LEU A 302 -22.20 -8.03 -4.81
N PRO A 303 -22.20 -6.70 -4.65
CA PRO A 303 -21.62 -6.02 -3.48
C PRO A 303 -22.56 -6.12 -2.28
N ILE A 304 -22.51 -7.24 -1.59
CA ILE A 304 -23.28 -7.49 -0.36
C ILE A 304 -22.45 -7.10 0.88
N TYR A 305 -23.12 -6.91 2.01
CA TYR A 305 -22.46 -6.82 3.32
C TYR A 305 -22.08 -8.23 3.81
N HIS A 306 -20.86 -8.35 4.31
CA HIS A 306 -20.39 -9.53 5.03
C HIS A 306 -19.40 -9.07 6.12
N ALA A 307 -19.63 -9.50 7.36
CA ALA A 307 -18.80 -9.06 8.50
C ALA A 307 -17.32 -9.49 8.38
N GLY A 308 -17.09 -10.68 7.82
CA GLY A 308 -15.76 -11.27 7.70
C GLY A 308 -15.15 -11.70 9.05
N PHE A 309 -13.94 -12.23 8.99
CA PHE A 309 -13.18 -12.58 10.20
C PHE A 309 -12.74 -11.31 10.96
N ASN A 310 -12.54 -11.44 12.27
CA ASN A 310 -12.26 -10.34 13.20
C ASN A 310 -13.30 -9.19 13.10
N GLY A 311 -14.52 -9.51 12.67
CA GLY A 311 -15.63 -8.58 12.57
C GLY A 311 -16.51 -8.56 13.82
N VAL A 312 -17.71 -7.95 13.68
CA VAL A 312 -18.63 -7.75 14.81
C VAL A 312 -19.22 -9.06 15.38
N ASP A 313 -19.30 -10.10 14.55
CA ASP A 313 -19.89 -11.40 14.90
C ASP A 313 -18.81 -12.47 15.20
N ASP A 314 -17.53 -12.09 15.22
CA ASP A 314 -16.44 -13.04 15.45
C ASP A 314 -16.44 -13.54 16.91
N PRO A 315 -16.40 -14.87 17.16
CA PRO A 315 -16.37 -15.45 18.50
C PRO A 315 -15.21 -14.96 19.38
N LYS A 316 -14.09 -14.57 18.79
CA LYS A 316 -12.92 -13.99 19.50
C LYS A 316 -13.23 -12.72 20.28
N ARG A 317 -14.37 -12.05 20.01
CA ARG A 317 -14.79 -10.88 20.78
C ARG A 317 -15.04 -11.16 22.27
N LYS A 318 -15.19 -12.40 22.66
CA LYS A 318 -15.26 -12.78 24.09
C LYS A 318 -13.97 -12.45 24.82
N ASP A 319 -12.82 -12.67 24.19
CA ASP A 319 -11.50 -12.45 24.76
C ASP A 319 -10.92 -11.07 24.35
N TYR A 320 -11.23 -10.63 23.13
CA TYR A 320 -10.75 -9.38 22.53
C TYR A 320 -11.94 -8.50 22.09
N PRO A 321 -12.60 -7.81 23.04
CA PRO A 321 -13.90 -7.16 22.79
C PRO A 321 -13.84 -5.92 21.92
N PHE A 322 -12.65 -5.29 21.74
CA PHE A 322 -12.51 -4.06 21.02
C PHE A 322 -12.13 -4.29 19.55
N GLN A 323 -12.86 -3.65 18.65
CA GLN A 323 -12.44 -3.52 17.25
C GLN A 323 -11.32 -2.49 17.15
N MET A 324 -10.16 -2.87 16.64
CA MET A 324 -9.06 -1.93 16.42
C MET A 324 -8.95 -1.55 14.95
N ILE A 325 -8.91 -0.25 14.67
CA ILE A 325 -8.69 0.31 13.35
C ILE A 325 -7.40 1.14 13.32
N GLY A 326 -6.75 1.18 12.15
CA GLY A 326 -5.66 2.10 11.88
C GLY A 326 -6.17 3.39 11.24
N PHE A 327 -5.53 4.52 11.50
CA PHE A 327 -5.82 5.76 10.81
C PHE A 327 -4.53 6.49 10.42
N HIS A 328 -4.62 7.37 9.42
CA HIS A 328 -3.47 8.15 9.00
C HIS A 328 -3.06 9.16 10.08
N TYR A 329 -1.78 9.19 10.37
CA TYR A 329 -1.17 10.08 11.33
C TYR A 329 -0.74 11.41 10.67
N LYS A 330 -0.91 12.53 11.36
CA LYS A 330 -0.62 13.84 10.76
C LYS A 330 0.86 14.11 10.50
N ALA A 331 1.74 13.54 11.31
CA ALA A 331 3.16 13.84 11.30
C ALA A 331 3.99 12.90 10.42
N ARG A 332 3.36 11.93 9.73
CA ARG A 332 4.04 11.03 8.82
C ARG A 332 3.12 10.52 7.72
N THR A 333 3.71 10.06 6.62
CA THR A 333 3.00 9.36 5.56
C THR A 333 3.33 7.88 5.65
N HIS A 334 2.36 7.07 6.11
CA HIS A 334 2.60 5.67 6.50
C HIS A 334 3.76 5.58 7.49
N SER A 335 4.88 4.93 7.15
CA SER A 335 6.07 4.86 8.00
C SER A 335 7.19 5.87 7.64
N SER A 336 6.98 6.70 6.63
CA SER A 336 7.93 7.75 6.28
C SER A 336 7.96 8.83 7.38
N TYR A 337 9.14 9.36 7.65
CA TYR A 337 9.39 10.38 8.68
C TYR A 337 9.25 9.87 10.13
N GLY A 338 9.15 8.56 10.35
CA GLY A 338 9.11 7.96 11.68
C GLY A 338 10.36 8.19 12.54
N ASN A 339 11.45 8.64 11.92
CA ASN A 339 12.73 8.99 12.54
C ASN A 339 12.95 10.51 12.71
N VAL A 340 11.93 11.33 12.50
CA VAL A 340 12.06 12.80 12.60
C VAL A 340 11.52 13.28 13.94
N ASP A 341 12.41 13.58 14.89
CA ASP A 341 12.09 13.88 16.28
C ASP A 341 11.13 15.06 16.45
N ILE A 342 11.28 16.13 15.68
CA ILE A 342 10.39 17.29 15.73
C ILE A 342 8.95 16.94 15.35
N LEU A 343 8.77 16.01 14.41
CA LEU A 343 7.44 15.54 14.02
C LEU A 343 6.85 14.60 15.08
N GLN A 344 7.67 13.76 15.71
CA GLN A 344 7.24 12.92 16.83
C GLN A 344 6.84 13.78 18.05
N ALA A 345 7.60 14.82 18.35
CA ALA A 345 7.28 15.74 19.45
C ALA A 345 6.00 16.54 19.20
N ALA A 346 5.76 16.95 17.95
CA ALA A 346 4.55 17.70 17.57
C ALA A 346 3.26 16.86 17.65
N ASN A 347 3.36 15.55 17.48
CA ASN A 347 2.23 14.63 17.56
C ASN A 347 2.68 13.32 18.24
N ARG A 348 2.06 12.98 19.37
CA ARG A 348 2.39 11.75 20.08
C ARG A 348 1.71 10.55 19.46
N GLN A 349 2.39 9.41 19.45
CA GLN A 349 1.80 8.13 19.11
C GLN A 349 0.95 7.66 20.29
N GLU A 350 -0.37 7.76 20.15
CA GLU A 350 -1.34 7.43 21.20
C GLU A 350 -2.48 6.62 20.61
N ILE A 351 -3.05 5.69 21.38
CA ILE A 351 -4.27 4.97 20.97
C ILE A 351 -5.51 5.69 21.48
N TRP A 352 -6.49 5.90 20.61
CA TRP A 352 -7.74 6.56 20.96
C TRP A 352 -8.73 5.56 21.56
N ILE A 353 -9.35 5.93 22.67
CA ILE A 353 -10.38 5.17 23.36
C ILE A 353 -11.55 6.09 23.73
N ASN A 354 -12.77 5.58 23.60
CA ASN A 354 -13.97 6.33 23.98
C ASN A 354 -14.04 6.54 25.51
N PRO A 355 -14.53 7.69 26.01
CA PRO A 355 -14.67 7.93 27.46
C PRO A 355 -15.46 6.85 28.22
N ILE A 356 -16.49 6.27 27.61
CA ILE A 356 -17.30 5.19 28.21
C ILE A 356 -16.44 3.95 28.46
N ASP A 357 -15.68 3.53 27.44
CA ASP A 357 -14.78 2.38 27.53
C ASP A 357 -13.62 2.64 28.47
N ALA A 358 -13.05 3.85 28.42
CA ALA A 358 -11.97 4.27 29.31
C ALA A 358 -12.39 4.20 30.78
N GLN A 359 -13.59 4.71 31.10
CA GLN A 359 -14.17 4.64 32.44
C GLN A 359 -14.36 3.18 32.90
N ALA A 360 -14.94 2.32 32.03
CA ALA A 360 -15.17 0.91 32.34
C ALA A 360 -13.86 0.13 32.59
N LYS A 361 -12.75 0.58 32.01
CA LYS A 361 -11.41 -0.03 32.14
C LYS A 361 -10.51 0.70 33.16
N ASN A 362 -11.00 1.72 33.86
CA ASN A 362 -10.22 2.60 34.74
C ASN A 362 -9.00 3.23 34.09
N ILE A 363 -9.14 3.63 32.82
CA ILE A 363 -8.10 4.28 32.02
C ILE A 363 -8.34 5.78 32.02
N GLN A 364 -7.30 6.57 32.32
CA GLN A 364 -7.31 8.04 32.26
C GLN A 364 -6.60 8.52 30.98
N ASP A 365 -6.88 9.74 30.55
CA ASP A 365 -6.16 10.35 29.43
C ASP A 365 -4.66 10.43 29.76
N GLY A 366 -3.82 9.99 28.83
CA GLY A 366 -2.37 9.91 28.98
C GLY A 366 -1.86 8.69 29.77
N SER A 367 -2.71 7.83 30.35
CA SER A 367 -2.26 6.60 31.02
C SER A 367 -1.56 5.67 30.04
N MET A 368 -0.47 5.06 30.49
CA MET A 368 0.14 3.94 29.79
C MET A 368 -0.76 2.71 29.93
N ILE A 369 -1.04 2.08 28.81
CA ILE A 369 -1.89 0.88 28.74
C ILE A 369 -1.21 -0.20 27.91
N ARG A 370 -1.59 -1.45 28.15
CA ARG A 370 -1.30 -2.56 27.26
C ARG A 370 -2.49 -2.80 26.32
N VAL A 371 -2.19 -2.98 25.07
CA VAL A 371 -3.14 -3.39 24.02
C VAL A 371 -2.61 -4.69 23.44
N PHE A 372 -3.42 -5.74 23.44
CA PHE A 372 -2.91 -7.05 23.08
C PHE A 372 -3.97 -7.95 22.45
N ASN A 373 -3.49 -8.95 21.75
CA ASN A 373 -4.23 -10.11 21.25
C ASN A 373 -3.28 -11.31 21.09
N GLU A 374 -3.74 -12.35 20.40
CA GLU A 374 -2.95 -13.55 20.13
C GLU A 374 -1.68 -13.31 19.30
N ASN A 375 -1.56 -12.17 18.60
CA ASN A 375 -0.40 -11.84 17.79
C ASN A 375 0.72 -11.16 18.59
N GLY A 376 0.38 -10.41 19.63
CA GLY A 376 1.37 -9.68 20.42
C GLY A 376 0.79 -8.66 21.38
N GLU A 377 1.68 -7.82 21.92
CA GLU A 377 1.37 -6.74 22.85
C GLU A 377 2.04 -5.43 22.43
N VAL A 378 1.31 -4.33 22.58
CA VAL A 378 1.79 -2.96 22.43
C VAL A 378 1.56 -2.20 23.73
N ARG A 379 2.57 -1.48 24.22
CA ARG A 379 2.44 -0.55 25.35
C ARG A 379 2.47 0.88 24.85
N ILE A 380 1.39 1.61 25.06
CA ILE A 380 1.15 2.89 24.45
C ILE A 380 0.30 3.80 25.35
N ALA A 381 0.47 5.11 25.24
CA ALA A 381 -0.38 6.06 25.96
C ALA A 381 -1.81 6.09 25.39
N ALA A 382 -2.80 6.14 26.26
CA ALA A 382 -4.20 6.29 25.89
C ALA A 382 -4.57 7.75 25.64
N LYS A 383 -5.31 8.00 24.55
CA LYS A 383 -6.00 9.28 24.31
C LYS A 383 -7.50 9.08 24.51
N VAL A 384 -8.03 9.56 25.63
CA VAL A 384 -9.46 9.49 25.89
C VAL A 384 -10.19 10.58 25.09
N THR A 385 -11.07 10.18 24.17
CA THR A 385 -11.73 11.10 23.25
C THR A 385 -13.09 10.62 22.76
N PRO A 386 -14.13 11.47 22.70
CA PRO A 386 -15.42 11.11 22.12
C PRO A 386 -15.40 11.00 20.57
N ARG A 387 -14.26 11.24 19.93
CA ARG A 387 -14.12 11.13 18.47
C ARG A 387 -14.12 9.71 17.94
N ILE A 388 -14.01 8.72 18.83
CA ILE A 388 -14.14 7.29 18.49
C ILE A 388 -15.38 6.74 19.19
N MET A 389 -16.10 5.85 18.53
CA MET A 389 -17.30 5.23 19.10
C MET A 389 -16.94 4.20 20.17
N PRO A 390 -17.83 3.92 21.14
CA PRO A 390 -17.63 2.86 22.12
C PRO A 390 -17.40 1.50 21.43
N GLY A 391 -16.53 0.66 22.05
CA GLY A 391 -16.16 -0.65 21.52
C GLY A 391 -15.15 -0.64 20.38
N VAL A 392 -14.66 0.57 19.98
CA VAL A 392 -13.64 0.73 18.92
C VAL A 392 -12.44 1.46 19.47
N LEU A 393 -11.26 0.95 19.16
CA LEU A 393 -9.97 1.61 19.41
C LEU A 393 -9.37 2.07 18.09
N ALA A 394 -8.71 3.22 18.07
CA ALA A 394 -8.03 3.72 16.88
C ALA A 394 -6.54 3.99 17.17
N MET A 395 -5.66 3.29 16.48
CA MET A 395 -4.21 3.43 16.61
C MET A 395 -3.62 4.04 15.32
N PRO A 396 -2.84 5.15 15.41
CA PRO A 396 -2.22 5.72 14.22
C PRO A 396 -1.26 4.73 13.55
N GLN A 397 -1.46 4.46 12.28
CA GLN A 397 -0.63 3.51 11.51
C GLN A 397 0.75 4.10 11.17
N GLY A 398 1.70 3.21 10.87
CA GLY A 398 3.01 3.56 10.36
C GLY A 398 4.05 3.91 11.42
N ALA A 399 3.76 3.76 12.71
CA ALA A 399 4.79 3.83 13.73
C ALA A 399 5.83 2.72 13.52
N TRP A 400 7.11 3.05 13.74
CA TRP A 400 8.16 2.06 13.68
C TRP A 400 8.08 1.11 14.87
N HIS A 401 8.27 -0.17 14.60
CA HIS A 401 8.30 -1.20 15.61
C HIS A 401 9.51 -1.04 16.54
N LYS A 402 9.27 -1.07 17.84
CA LYS A 402 10.30 -0.86 18.86
C LYS A 402 10.14 -1.84 20.02
N ALA A 403 10.63 -3.06 19.79
CA ALA A 403 10.59 -4.15 20.76
C ALA A 403 11.96 -4.81 20.92
N ASN A 404 12.16 -5.46 22.05
CA ASN A 404 13.26 -6.40 22.22
C ASN A 404 12.83 -7.77 21.63
N MET A 405 13.24 -8.01 20.38
CA MET A 405 12.82 -9.21 19.64
C MET A 405 13.44 -10.51 20.18
N ASN A 406 14.57 -10.42 20.91
CA ASN A 406 15.20 -11.55 21.59
C ASN A 406 14.68 -11.74 23.04
N GLY A 407 13.76 -10.89 23.50
CA GLY A 407 13.19 -10.89 24.83
C GLY A 407 11.67 -11.07 24.84
N ASP A 408 10.98 -10.11 25.43
CA ASP A 408 9.53 -10.14 25.65
C ASP A 408 8.68 -9.83 24.41
N GLN A 409 9.30 -9.30 23.35
CA GLN A 409 8.67 -8.90 22.08
C GLN A 409 7.53 -7.87 22.24
N ILE A 410 7.52 -7.13 23.35
CA ILE A 410 6.54 -6.07 23.62
C ILE A 410 6.93 -4.83 22.82
N ASP A 411 6.01 -4.33 22.01
CA ASP A 411 6.25 -3.11 21.20
C ASP A 411 5.95 -1.84 22.01
N HIS A 412 6.94 -0.99 22.14
CA HIS A 412 6.87 0.34 22.75
C HIS A 412 6.83 1.47 21.70
N GLY A 413 6.87 1.14 20.42
CA GLY A 413 6.79 2.09 19.31
C GLY A 413 5.36 2.44 18.89
N GLY A 414 4.40 1.62 19.26
CA GLY A 414 3.01 1.76 18.84
C GLY A 414 2.77 1.30 17.41
N CYS A 415 3.51 0.29 16.94
CA CYS A 415 3.33 -0.29 15.62
C CYS A 415 2.09 -1.17 15.59
N ILE A 416 1.07 -0.73 14.85
CA ILE A 416 -0.21 -1.47 14.76
C ILE A 416 -0.03 -2.90 14.24
N ASN A 417 0.99 -3.16 13.42
CA ASN A 417 1.22 -4.47 12.82
C ASN A 417 1.70 -5.55 13.81
N THR A 418 2.04 -5.17 15.03
CA THR A 418 2.23 -6.11 16.13
C THR A 418 0.95 -6.88 16.45
N LEU A 419 -0.22 -6.24 16.23
CA LEU A 419 -1.54 -6.73 16.59
C LEU A 419 -2.41 -7.15 15.41
N THR A 420 -1.97 -6.87 14.17
CA THR A 420 -2.77 -7.18 12.97
C THR A 420 -2.68 -8.66 12.61
N THR A 421 -3.77 -9.17 12.02
CA THR A 421 -3.86 -10.57 11.61
C THR A 421 -2.97 -10.88 10.40
N HIS A 422 -2.43 -12.09 10.36
CA HIS A 422 -1.70 -12.65 9.22
C HIS A 422 -2.64 -13.24 8.13
N ARG A 423 -3.92 -13.39 8.43
CA ARG A 423 -4.91 -13.92 7.48
C ARG A 423 -5.18 -12.89 6.38
N PRO A 424 -5.02 -13.23 5.09
CA PRO A 424 -5.26 -12.31 3.97
C PRO A 424 -6.76 -12.12 3.72
N SER A 425 -7.13 -11.01 3.03
CA SER A 425 -8.49 -10.87 2.51
C SER A 425 -8.79 -11.92 1.41
N PRO A 426 -10.05 -12.33 1.23
CA PRO A 426 -10.39 -13.48 0.39
C PRO A 426 -9.98 -13.36 -1.07
N LEU A 427 -10.29 -12.24 -1.71
CA LEU A 427 -10.10 -12.04 -3.15
C LEU A 427 -8.72 -11.50 -3.52
N ALA A 428 -8.33 -10.39 -2.92
CA ALA A 428 -7.08 -9.71 -3.28
C ALA A 428 -5.85 -10.31 -2.57
N LYS A 429 -6.07 -11.18 -1.58
CA LYS A 429 -5.03 -11.69 -0.68
C LYS A 429 -4.21 -10.54 -0.08
N GLY A 430 -4.90 -9.44 0.27
CA GLY A 430 -4.30 -8.23 0.82
C GLY A 430 -4.33 -8.19 2.35
N ASN A 431 -3.61 -7.23 2.91
CA ASN A 431 -3.56 -7.00 4.37
C ASN A 431 -4.86 -6.38 4.89
N PRO A 432 -5.65 -7.03 5.76
CA PRO A 432 -6.85 -6.49 6.37
C PRO A 432 -6.54 -5.68 7.65
N GLN A 433 -5.69 -4.69 7.54
CA GLN A 433 -5.16 -3.87 8.64
C GLN A 433 -6.23 -3.26 9.58
N HIS A 434 -7.47 -3.10 9.12
CA HIS A 434 -8.56 -2.52 9.90
C HIS A 434 -9.55 -3.56 10.47
N SER A 435 -9.26 -4.85 10.29
CA SER A 435 -10.06 -5.94 10.86
C SER A 435 -9.26 -6.68 11.92
N ASN A 436 -9.18 -6.09 13.11
CA ASN A 436 -8.45 -6.67 14.23
C ASN A 436 -9.27 -6.56 15.52
N LEU A 437 -9.22 -7.60 16.32
CA LEU A 437 -9.79 -7.62 17.66
C LEU A 437 -8.68 -7.56 18.69
N VAL A 438 -8.85 -6.76 19.72
CA VAL A 438 -7.87 -6.57 20.79
C VAL A 438 -8.53 -6.44 22.15
N GLN A 439 -7.75 -6.68 23.19
CA GLN A 439 -8.05 -6.35 24.57
C GLN A 439 -7.21 -5.17 25.01
N VAL A 440 -7.70 -4.42 25.99
CA VAL A 440 -6.98 -3.28 26.60
C VAL A 440 -7.03 -3.35 28.11
N GLU A 441 -5.90 -3.08 28.75
CA GLU A 441 -5.76 -3.04 30.21
C GLU A 441 -4.84 -1.88 30.60
N ARG A 442 -5.12 -1.31 31.78
CA ARG A 442 -4.24 -0.36 32.42
C ARG A 442 -2.98 -1.05 32.92
N LEU A 443 -1.81 -0.41 32.76
CA LEU A 443 -0.54 -0.83 33.36
C LEU A 443 -0.41 -0.33 34.81
#